data_0706ee61e61d41176774ff132a9c4dd2
#
_entry.id   0706ee61e61d41176774ff132a9c4dd2
#
_cell.length_a   1.000
_cell.length_b   1.000
_cell.length_c   1.000
_cell.angle_alpha   90.00
_cell.angle_beta   90.00
_cell.angle_gamma   90.00
#
_symmetry.space_group_name_H-M   'P 1'
#
loop_
_entity.id
_entity.type
_entity.pdbx_description
1 polymer ?
#
loop_
_entity_poly.entity_id
_entity_poly.type
_entity_poly.pdbx_seq_one_letter_code
_entity_poly.pdbx_strand_id
1 'polypeptide(L)'
;MKLIIKWVERGYIPDIAIRSLIRILLKARLKKEYNASSQNLEEQLIAFRNKMEKEPIAHSVDSANSQHYEVPVLLFKNFMGKYLKYSCGYWHDGKEELDESEEEMLKITCERAQIKDGQQILELGCGWGSLSMWMAKKYPKSNITAVSNSISQKLFIDSKQIPNLKVVTADMNSFSTEMKFDRVISVEMFEHMRNWHKLLKNISEWLTEEGQLFIHIFVHRELAYLFDGKSSKDWMTKYFFKDGMMPAELLLPLCNNNMITDQIWKVNGNHYA
;
A
#
# COMPACT_ATOMS: atom_id res chain seq x y z
N MET A 1 -16.36 14.27 -21.26
CA MET A 1 -15.90 13.34 -20.22
C MET A 1 -16.89 13.13 -19.08
N LYS A 2 -17.41 14.17 -18.39
CA LYS A 2 -18.41 14.01 -17.30
C LYS A 2 -19.66 13.20 -17.72
N LEU A 3 -20.13 13.35 -18.97
CA LEU A 3 -21.30 12.60 -19.47
C LEU A 3 -20.97 11.12 -19.69
N ILE A 4 -19.78 10.81 -20.22
CA ILE A 4 -19.33 9.42 -20.45
C ILE A 4 -19.19 8.70 -19.10
N ILE A 5 -18.59 9.34 -18.09
CA ILE A 5 -18.46 8.78 -16.74
C ILE A 5 -19.85 8.45 -16.17
N LYS A 6 -20.83 9.36 -16.29
CA LYS A 6 -22.22 9.08 -15.85
C LYS A 6 -22.86 7.89 -16.58
N TRP A 7 -22.53 7.66 -17.84
CA TRP A 7 -23.05 6.50 -18.57
C TRP A 7 -22.37 5.21 -18.13
N VAL A 8 -21.05 5.25 -17.82
CA VAL A 8 -20.33 4.13 -17.21
C VAL A 8 -20.94 3.78 -15.84
N GLU A 9 -21.12 4.78 -14.96
CA GLU A 9 -21.71 4.62 -13.63
C GLU A 9 -23.14 4.04 -13.67
N ARG A 10 -23.89 4.30 -14.76
CA ARG A 10 -25.25 3.77 -14.97
C ARG A 10 -25.29 2.42 -15.68
N GLY A 11 -24.11 1.83 -15.98
CA GLY A 11 -24.04 0.55 -16.69
C GLY A 11 -24.45 0.59 -18.16
N TYR A 12 -24.53 1.78 -18.77
CA TYR A 12 -24.95 1.92 -20.17
C TYR A 12 -23.85 1.60 -21.19
N ILE A 13 -22.61 1.50 -20.75
CA ILE A 13 -21.46 1.22 -21.61
C ILE A 13 -20.99 -0.22 -21.33
N PRO A 14 -20.89 -1.10 -22.35
CA PRO A 14 -20.42 -2.46 -22.18
C PRO A 14 -18.97 -2.51 -21.69
N ASP A 15 -18.63 -3.49 -20.87
CA ASP A 15 -17.29 -3.68 -20.28
C ASP A 15 -16.16 -3.69 -21.31
N ILE A 16 -16.39 -4.29 -22.46
CA ILE A 16 -15.39 -4.34 -23.54
C ILE A 16 -15.00 -2.94 -24.03
N ALA A 17 -15.97 -2.03 -24.11
CA ALA A 17 -15.73 -0.64 -24.49
C ALA A 17 -14.99 0.12 -23.36
N ILE A 18 -15.39 -0.12 -22.09
CA ILE A 18 -14.73 0.45 -20.92
C ILE A 18 -13.27 0.00 -20.86
N ARG A 19 -13.00 -1.30 -21.01
CA ARG A 19 -11.63 -1.87 -21.01
C ARG A 19 -10.78 -1.27 -22.14
N SER A 20 -11.36 -1.09 -23.34
CA SER A 20 -10.68 -0.49 -24.47
C SER A 20 -10.33 0.98 -24.21
N LEU A 21 -11.24 1.74 -23.64
CA LEU A 21 -11.02 3.14 -23.26
C LEU A 21 -9.95 3.26 -22.17
N ILE A 22 -9.99 2.41 -21.15
CA ILE A 22 -8.97 2.37 -20.09
C ILE A 22 -7.58 2.13 -20.70
N ARG A 23 -7.43 1.16 -21.62
CA ARG A 23 -6.15 0.89 -22.31
C ARG A 23 -5.64 2.09 -23.10
N ILE A 24 -6.53 2.83 -23.76
CA ILE A 24 -6.16 4.06 -24.49
C ILE A 24 -5.68 5.13 -23.51
N LEU A 25 -6.40 5.33 -22.40
CA LEU A 25 -6.01 6.31 -21.38
C LEU A 25 -4.67 5.96 -20.72
N LEU A 26 -4.45 4.68 -20.41
CA LEU A 26 -3.18 4.20 -19.85
C LEU A 26 -2.01 4.42 -20.84
N LYS A 27 -2.19 4.09 -22.12
CA LYS A 27 -1.17 4.37 -23.15
C LYS A 27 -0.87 5.86 -23.27
N ALA A 28 -1.90 6.70 -23.25
CA ALA A 28 -1.74 8.15 -23.30
C ALA A 28 -1.00 8.69 -22.05
N ARG A 29 -1.32 8.14 -20.85
CA ARG A 29 -0.62 8.48 -19.61
C ARG A 29 0.86 8.09 -19.68
N LEU A 30 1.16 6.85 -20.02
CA LEU A 30 2.55 6.37 -20.17
C LEU A 30 3.33 7.21 -21.17
N LYS A 31 2.75 7.49 -22.35
CA LYS A 31 3.39 8.35 -23.36
C LYS A 31 3.69 9.75 -22.80
N LYS A 32 2.78 10.33 -22.02
CA LYS A 32 2.99 11.63 -21.37
C LYS A 32 4.15 11.58 -20.37
N GLU A 33 4.18 10.55 -19.51
CA GLU A 33 5.23 10.41 -18.49
C GLU A 33 6.60 10.13 -19.16
N TYR A 34 6.67 9.26 -20.17
CA TYR A 34 7.91 9.06 -20.95
C TYR A 34 8.36 10.30 -21.73
N ASN A 35 7.45 11.08 -22.29
CA ASN A 35 7.81 12.32 -23.01
C ASN A 35 8.24 13.46 -22.04
N ALA A 36 7.72 13.47 -20.83
CA ALA A 36 8.19 14.37 -19.78
C ALA A 36 9.59 13.99 -19.29
N SER A 37 9.98 12.77 -19.54
CA SER A 37 11.28 12.14 -19.30
C SER A 37 12.29 12.48 -20.40
N SER A 38 12.81 13.68 -20.42
CA SER A 38 13.47 14.17 -21.63
C SER A 38 14.88 13.66 -21.90
N GLN A 39 15.65 13.01 -21.02
CA GLN A 39 17.01 12.56 -21.38
C GLN A 39 17.61 11.39 -20.58
N ASN A 40 17.40 11.28 -19.29
CA ASN A 40 17.97 10.21 -18.47
C ASN A 40 17.01 9.80 -17.36
N LEU A 41 16.52 8.56 -17.43
CA LEU A 41 15.57 8.03 -16.43
C LEU A 41 16.18 8.01 -15.01
N GLU A 42 17.49 7.76 -14.92
CA GLU A 42 18.19 7.76 -13.64
C GLU A 42 18.25 9.15 -13.01
N GLU A 43 18.61 10.19 -13.78
CA GLU A 43 18.62 11.57 -13.31
C GLU A 43 17.25 12.03 -12.82
N GLN A 44 16.20 11.61 -13.52
CA GLN A 44 14.83 11.93 -13.14
C GLN A 44 14.42 11.23 -11.85
N LEU A 45 14.80 9.98 -11.69
CA LEU A 45 14.51 9.24 -10.48
C LEU A 45 15.23 9.86 -9.28
N ILE A 46 16.47 10.29 -9.45
CA ILE A 46 17.23 11.05 -8.45
C ILE A 46 16.56 12.39 -8.15
N ALA A 47 16.13 13.13 -9.17
CA ALA A 47 15.42 14.39 -9.00
C ALA A 47 14.07 14.19 -8.29
N PHE A 48 13.34 13.12 -8.61
CA PHE A 48 12.10 12.76 -7.95
C PHE A 48 12.34 12.44 -6.47
N ARG A 49 13.35 11.60 -6.14
CA ARG A 49 13.77 11.32 -4.78
C ARG A 49 14.12 12.61 -4.01
N ASN A 50 14.94 13.48 -4.58
CA ASN A 50 15.35 14.74 -3.95
C ASN A 50 14.16 15.67 -3.68
N LYS A 51 13.11 15.59 -4.48
CA LYS A 51 11.86 16.29 -4.23
C LYS A 51 11.11 15.69 -3.06
N MET A 52 11.03 14.35 -2.99
CA MET A 52 10.38 13.63 -1.89
C MET A 52 11.00 13.97 -0.52
N GLU A 53 12.32 14.14 -0.44
CA GLU A 53 13.02 14.46 0.81
C GLU A 53 12.60 15.82 1.43
N LYS A 54 12.03 16.72 0.63
CA LYS A 54 11.57 18.04 1.08
C LYS A 54 10.12 18.07 1.54
N GLU A 55 9.40 16.99 1.33
CA GLU A 55 7.97 16.85 1.64
C GLU A 55 7.76 16.31 3.06
N PRO A 56 6.57 16.47 3.67
CA PRO A 56 6.19 15.70 4.86
C PRO A 56 6.10 14.21 4.52
N ILE A 57 6.04 13.34 5.53
CA ILE A 57 5.90 11.88 5.30
C ILE A 57 4.63 11.56 4.52
N ALA A 58 3.52 12.17 4.89
CA ALA A 58 2.22 11.99 4.23
C ALA A 58 1.53 13.32 3.95
N HIS A 59 0.79 13.39 2.83
CA HIS A 59 -0.11 14.48 2.49
C HIS A 59 -1.56 14.05 2.64
N SER A 60 -2.45 15.02 2.86
CA SER A 60 -3.91 14.84 2.75
C SER A 60 -4.47 13.61 3.46
N VAL A 61 -3.97 13.32 4.66
CA VAL A 61 -4.38 12.15 5.47
C VAL A 61 -5.91 12.08 5.60
N ASP A 62 -6.58 13.22 5.83
CA ASP A 62 -8.04 13.31 5.91
C ASP A 62 -8.73 12.97 4.58
N SER A 63 -8.13 13.33 3.44
CA SER A 63 -8.68 13.00 2.12
C SER A 63 -8.54 11.51 1.79
N ALA A 64 -7.41 10.89 2.14
CA ALA A 64 -7.21 9.45 1.98
C ALA A 64 -8.21 8.68 2.87
N ASN A 65 -8.41 9.12 4.11
CA ASN A 65 -9.40 8.55 5.02
C ASN A 65 -10.81 8.58 4.42
N SER A 66 -11.27 9.75 3.97
CA SER A 66 -12.62 9.90 3.42
C SER A 66 -12.85 9.11 2.13
N GLN A 67 -11.81 8.89 1.32
CA GLN A 67 -11.92 8.16 0.05
C GLN A 67 -11.84 6.63 0.22
N HIS A 68 -11.02 6.15 1.15
CA HIS A 68 -10.70 4.72 1.23
C HIS A 68 -11.09 4.06 2.55
N TYR A 69 -11.08 4.79 3.67
CA TYR A 69 -11.08 4.17 4.98
C TYR A 69 -12.32 4.47 5.81
N GLU A 70 -13.01 5.58 5.56
CA GLU A 70 -14.30 5.91 6.20
C GLU A 70 -15.51 5.32 5.45
N VAL A 71 -15.27 4.42 4.50
CA VAL A 71 -16.34 3.64 3.84
C VAL A 71 -16.78 2.51 4.79
N PRO A 72 -18.09 2.26 4.94
CA PRO A 72 -18.55 1.21 5.85
C PRO A 72 -17.96 -0.16 5.54
N VAL A 73 -17.47 -0.87 6.57
CA VAL A 73 -16.87 -2.21 6.43
C VAL A 73 -17.78 -3.20 5.70
N LEU A 74 -19.10 -3.00 5.77
CA LEU A 74 -20.07 -3.84 5.08
C LEU A 74 -19.88 -3.82 3.56
N LEU A 75 -19.45 -2.67 2.98
CA LEU A 75 -19.14 -2.61 1.56
C LEU A 75 -17.98 -3.56 1.23
N PHE A 76 -16.90 -3.52 2.01
CA PHE A 76 -15.74 -4.37 1.80
C PHE A 76 -16.09 -5.86 1.93
N LYS A 77 -16.93 -6.25 2.89
CA LYS A 77 -17.41 -7.62 3.07
C LYS A 77 -18.21 -8.16 1.87
N ASN A 78 -18.75 -7.28 1.03
CA ASN A 78 -19.56 -7.70 -0.12
C ASN A 78 -18.72 -8.08 -1.36
N PHE A 79 -17.45 -7.65 -1.43
CA PHE A 79 -16.61 -7.91 -2.60
C PHE A 79 -15.23 -8.46 -2.28
N MET A 80 -14.82 -8.49 -1.02
CA MET A 80 -13.56 -9.08 -0.57
C MET A 80 -13.78 -10.46 0.02
N GLY A 81 -12.73 -11.25 0.09
CA GLY A 81 -12.74 -12.53 0.76
C GLY A 81 -12.80 -12.42 2.29
N LYS A 82 -12.76 -13.56 2.95
CA LYS A 82 -12.89 -13.67 4.41
C LYS A 82 -11.83 -12.92 5.22
N TYR A 83 -10.68 -12.66 4.61
CA TYR A 83 -9.59 -11.94 5.27
C TYR A 83 -9.65 -10.42 5.08
N LEU A 84 -10.58 -9.91 4.28
CA LEU A 84 -10.71 -8.48 3.98
C LEU A 84 -9.41 -7.86 3.48
N LYS A 85 -8.70 -8.57 2.62
CA LYS A 85 -7.40 -8.16 2.11
C LYS A 85 -7.57 -7.15 0.96
N TYR A 86 -7.57 -5.86 1.31
CA TYR A 86 -7.67 -4.75 0.34
C TYR A 86 -6.32 -4.41 -0.29
N SER A 87 -5.66 -5.44 -0.81
CA SER A 87 -4.39 -5.42 -1.54
C SER A 87 -4.32 -6.68 -2.42
N CYS A 88 -3.25 -6.88 -3.20
CA CYS A 88 -3.24 -8.03 -4.11
C CYS A 88 -3.28 -9.38 -3.36
N GLY A 89 -3.99 -10.35 -3.95
CA GLY A 89 -3.92 -11.76 -3.58
C GLY A 89 -2.70 -12.46 -4.21
N TYR A 90 -2.61 -13.78 -4.11
CA TYR A 90 -1.66 -14.58 -4.87
C TYR A 90 -2.36 -15.75 -5.54
N TRP A 91 -2.32 -15.76 -6.86
CA TRP A 91 -2.99 -16.73 -7.72
C TRP A 91 -1.93 -17.60 -8.38
N HIS A 92 -1.85 -18.88 -8.04
CA HIS A 92 -0.84 -19.79 -8.60
C HIS A 92 -1.12 -20.06 -10.08
N ASP A 93 -2.35 -20.48 -10.39
CA ASP A 93 -2.77 -20.81 -11.76
C ASP A 93 -4.04 -20.08 -12.22
N GLY A 94 -4.58 -19.19 -11.37
CA GLY A 94 -5.76 -18.37 -11.67
C GLY A 94 -7.08 -19.09 -11.54
N LYS A 95 -7.12 -20.22 -10.83
CA LYS A 95 -8.32 -21.02 -10.56
C LYS A 95 -8.75 -21.01 -9.10
N GLU A 96 -7.92 -20.47 -8.23
CA GLU A 96 -8.17 -20.35 -6.81
C GLU A 96 -9.41 -19.48 -6.55
N GLU A 97 -10.10 -19.78 -5.46
CA GLU A 97 -11.11 -18.89 -4.90
C GLU A 97 -10.44 -17.66 -4.25
N LEU A 98 -11.20 -16.58 -4.12
CA LEU A 98 -10.69 -15.32 -3.57
C LEU A 98 -10.09 -15.50 -2.17
N ASP A 99 -10.76 -16.26 -1.31
CA ASP A 99 -10.28 -16.57 0.04
C ASP A 99 -8.93 -17.28 0.06
N GLU A 100 -8.70 -18.19 -0.89
CA GLU A 100 -7.45 -18.94 -1.04
C GLU A 100 -6.33 -18.03 -1.49
N SER A 101 -6.61 -17.14 -2.47
CA SER A 101 -5.61 -16.18 -2.96
C SER A 101 -5.22 -15.15 -1.91
N GLU A 102 -6.18 -14.68 -1.08
CA GLU A 102 -5.91 -13.79 0.05
C GLU A 102 -5.02 -14.50 1.08
N GLU A 103 -5.36 -15.73 1.48
CA GLU A 103 -4.61 -16.50 2.47
C GLU A 103 -3.20 -16.81 2.00
N GLU A 104 -3.03 -17.18 0.74
CA GLU A 104 -1.72 -17.48 0.18
C GLU A 104 -0.80 -16.27 0.18
N MET A 105 -1.32 -15.06 -0.20
CA MET A 105 -0.51 -13.85 -0.11
C MET A 105 -0.16 -13.49 1.33
N LEU A 106 -1.03 -13.73 2.30
CA LEU A 106 -0.73 -13.54 3.74
C LEU A 106 0.40 -14.46 4.21
N LYS A 107 0.38 -15.75 3.79
CA LYS A 107 1.46 -16.71 4.07
C LYS A 107 2.78 -16.25 3.46
N ILE A 108 2.79 -15.95 2.15
CA ILE A 108 3.97 -15.49 1.42
C ILE A 108 4.54 -14.22 2.08
N THR A 109 3.68 -13.28 2.49
CA THR A 109 4.09 -12.06 3.19
C THR A 109 4.84 -12.41 4.48
N CYS A 110 4.27 -13.28 5.32
CA CYS A 110 4.90 -13.68 6.59
C CYS A 110 6.18 -14.50 6.40
N GLU A 111 6.23 -15.37 5.41
CA GLU A 111 7.42 -16.15 5.07
C GLU A 111 8.56 -15.24 4.60
N ARG A 112 8.29 -14.31 3.69
CA ARG A 112 9.27 -13.34 3.19
C ARG A 112 9.73 -12.36 4.25
N ALA A 113 8.83 -11.95 5.14
CA ALA A 113 9.14 -11.13 6.31
C ALA A 113 9.82 -11.93 7.43
N GLN A 114 10.03 -13.24 7.26
CA GLN A 114 10.65 -14.16 8.22
C GLN A 114 10.01 -14.06 9.61
N ILE A 115 8.67 -14.01 9.66
CA ILE A 115 7.92 -13.93 10.92
C ILE A 115 8.05 -15.25 11.69
N LYS A 116 8.35 -15.13 12.98
CA LYS A 116 8.41 -16.24 13.93
C LYS A 116 7.53 -15.96 15.13
N ASP A 117 7.01 -17.02 15.75
CA ASP A 117 6.21 -16.85 16.96
C ASP A 117 7.06 -16.32 18.13
N GLY A 118 6.49 -15.43 18.93
CA GLY A 118 7.15 -14.77 20.06
C GLY A 118 7.80 -13.40 19.74
N GLN A 119 7.71 -12.91 18.51
CA GLN A 119 8.28 -11.63 18.08
C GLN A 119 7.41 -10.43 18.47
N GLN A 120 8.06 -9.26 18.63
CA GLN A 120 7.42 -7.95 18.63
C GLN A 120 7.29 -7.48 17.18
N ILE A 121 6.04 -7.31 16.70
CA ILE A 121 5.75 -7.01 15.30
C ILE A 121 5.02 -5.66 15.21
N LEU A 122 5.48 -4.80 14.33
CA LEU A 122 4.79 -3.54 13.97
C LEU A 122 4.28 -3.64 12.53
N GLU A 123 2.98 -3.48 12.34
CA GLU A 123 2.39 -3.33 11.02
C GLU A 123 2.00 -1.87 10.76
N LEU A 124 2.53 -1.29 9.69
CA LEU A 124 2.25 0.08 9.26
C LEU A 124 1.23 0.06 8.10
N GLY A 125 0.06 0.66 8.33
CA GLY A 125 -1.03 0.67 7.36
C GLY A 125 -1.87 -0.61 7.38
N CYS A 126 -2.36 -1.01 8.56
CA CYS A 126 -3.02 -2.32 8.75
C CYS A 126 -4.39 -2.47 8.02
N GLY A 127 -4.97 -1.39 7.49
CA GLY A 127 -6.27 -1.44 6.85
C GLY A 127 -7.34 -2.06 7.76
N TRP A 128 -8.17 -2.94 7.23
CA TRP A 128 -9.19 -3.67 7.99
C TRP A 128 -8.63 -4.82 8.83
N GLY A 129 -7.29 -4.87 9.03
CA GLY A 129 -6.61 -5.83 9.89
C GLY A 129 -6.39 -7.20 9.25
N SER A 130 -6.41 -7.29 7.93
CA SER A 130 -6.22 -8.55 7.21
C SER A 130 -4.98 -9.30 7.67
N LEU A 131 -3.81 -8.66 7.56
CA LEU A 131 -2.54 -9.25 7.94
C LEU A 131 -2.38 -9.32 9.47
N SER A 132 -2.74 -8.24 10.21
CA SER A 132 -2.63 -8.19 11.67
C SER A 132 -3.40 -9.33 12.35
N MET A 133 -4.67 -9.52 11.99
CA MET A 133 -5.51 -10.56 12.59
C MET A 133 -5.05 -11.96 12.18
N TRP A 134 -4.58 -12.13 10.94
CA TRP A 134 -4.02 -13.39 10.47
C TRP A 134 -2.74 -13.74 11.22
N MET A 135 -1.81 -12.78 11.39
CA MET A 135 -0.58 -12.96 12.17
C MET A 135 -0.88 -13.27 13.63
N ALA A 136 -1.81 -12.54 14.25
CA ALA A 136 -2.16 -12.75 15.65
C ALA A 136 -2.69 -14.18 15.93
N LYS A 137 -3.45 -14.74 14.98
CA LYS A 137 -3.93 -16.12 15.05
C LYS A 137 -2.81 -17.13 14.80
N LYS A 138 -1.94 -16.86 13.82
CA LYS A 138 -0.88 -17.78 13.38
C LYS A 138 0.30 -17.81 14.35
N TYR A 139 0.58 -16.69 15.02
CA TYR A 139 1.72 -16.50 15.92
C TYR A 139 1.22 -16.02 17.31
N PRO A 140 0.61 -16.92 18.09
CA PRO A 140 -0.12 -16.53 19.31
C PRO A 140 0.76 -16.01 20.46
N LYS A 141 2.07 -16.26 20.44
CA LYS A 141 3.03 -15.75 21.41
C LYS A 141 3.64 -14.40 20.99
N SER A 142 3.43 -13.96 19.76
CA SER A 142 3.89 -12.67 19.27
C SER A 142 2.99 -11.55 19.77
N ASN A 143 3.55 -10.36 19.96
CA ASN A 143 2.80 -9.14 20.23
C ASN A 143 2.78 -8.27 18.99
N ILE A 144 1.58 -7.98 18.48
CA ILE A 144 1.40 -7.23 17.24
C ILE A 144 0.86 -5.84 17.56
N THR A 145 1.58 -4.82 17.13
CA THR A 145 1.10 -3.44 17.11
C THR A 145 0.77 -3.08 15.67
N ALA A 146 -0.49 -2.77 15.41
CA ALA A 146 -0.98 -2.41 14.08
C ALA A 146 -1.34 -0.93 14.06
N VAL A 147 -0.85 -0.19 13.06
CA VAL A 147 -1.11 1.25 12.93
C VAL A 147 -2.01 1.52 11.75
N SER A 148 -3.07 2.27 11.97
CA SER A 148 -3.96 2.82 10.95
C SER A 148 -4.22 4.29 11.24
N ASN A 149 -4.49 5.09 10.22
CA ASN A 149 -4.97 6.47 10.38
C ASN A 149 -6.51 6.55 10.50
N SER A 150 -7.23 5.44 10.40
CA SER A 150 -8.69 5.36 10.46
C SER A 150 -9.20 4.85 11.80
N ILE A 151 -10.07 5.63 12.44
CA ILE A 151 -10.76 5.24 13.68
C ILE A 151 -11.72 4.08 13.40
N SER A 152 -12.42 4.07 12.28
CA SER A 152 -13.37 3.02 11.92
C SER A 152 -12.68 1.65 11.74
N GLN A 153 -11.49 1.62 11.15
CA GLN A 153 -10.67 0.41 11.04
C GLN A 153 -10.22 -0.08 12.41
N LYS A 154 -9.74 0.82 13.29
CA LYS A 154 -9.38 0.46 14.66
C LYS A 154 -10.57 -0.15 15.40
N LEU A 155 -11.73 0.51 15.41
CA LEU A 155 -12.93 0.01 16.09
C LEU A 155 -13.37 -1.36 15.56
N PHE A 156 -13.26 -1.59 14.28
CA PHE A 156 -13.57 -2.88 13.68
C PHE A 156 -12.63 -3.98 14.17
N ILE A 157 -11.31 -3.72 14.19
CA ILE A 157 -10.32 -4.72 14.62
C ILE A 157 -10.44 -4.96 16.13
N ASP A 158 -10.57 -3.90 16.94
CA ASP A 158 -10.75 -4.00 18.40
C ASP A 158 -12.02 -4.80 18.78
N SER A 159 -13.07 -4.72 17.96
CA SER A 159 -14.30 -5.53 18.15
C SER A 159 -14.06 -7.04 18.10
N LYS A 160 -12.93 -7.49 17.53
CA LYS A 160 -12.55 -8.91 17.47
C LYS A 160 -11.92 -9.42 18.75
N GLN A 161 -11.53 -8.53 19.68
CA GLN A 161 -10.98 -8.85 21.00
C GLN A 161 -9.80 -9.83 20.95
N ILE A 162 -8.85 -9.61 20.02
CA ILE A 162 -7.68 -10.48 19.82
C ILE A 162 -6.61 -10.11 20.86
N PRO A 163 -6.24 -11.00 21.81
CA PRO A 163 -5.44 -10.63 22.98
C PRO A 163 -4.04 -10.10 22.69
N ASN A 164 -3.40 -10.60 21.64
CA ASN A 164 -2.02 -10.27 21.24
C ASN A 164 -1.95 -9.24 20.09
N LEU A 165 -3.05 -8.53 19.82
CA LEU A 165 -3.13 -7.50 18.78
C LEU A 165 -3.60 -6.17 19.39
N LYS A 166 -2.76 -5.14 19.28
CA LYS A 166 -3.06 -3.76 19.68
C LYS A 166 -3.15 -2.87 18.45
N VAL A 167 -4.25 -2.14 18.28
CA VAL A 167 -4.39 -1.17 17.19
C VAL A 167 -4.19 0.25 17.70
N VAL A 168 -3.35 1.00 16.98
CA VAL A 168 -3.06 2.42 17.24
C VAL A 168 -3.58 3.25 16.09
N THR A 169 -4.39 4.26 16.37
CA THR A 169 -4.76 5.27 15.35
C THR A 169 -3.72 6.39 15.38
N ALA A 170 -3.00 6.56 14.27
CA ALA A 170 -1.98 7.58 14.17
C ALA A 170 -1.73 8.02 12.71
N ASP A 171 -1.33 9.28 12.55
CA ASP A 171 -0.76 9.82 11.32
C ASP A 171 0.74 9.53 11.29
N MET A 172 1.26 9.01 10.16
CA MET A 172 2.69 8.72 9.98
C MET A 172 3.59 9.96 10.10
N ASN A 173 3.04 11.15 9.92
CA ASN A 173 3.78 12.39 10.17
C ASN A 173 4.16 12.58 11.64
N SER A 174 3.35 12.07 12.57
CA SER A 174 3.49 12.24 14.01
C SER A 174 3.68 10.93 14.78
N PHE A 175 3.52 9.78 14.12
CA PHE A 175 3.70 8.50 14.80
C PHE A 175 5.14 8.33 15.27
N SER A 176 5.28 8.01 16.55
CA SER A 176 6.55 7.69 17.20
C SER A 176 6.33 6.64 18.28
N THR A 177 7.34 5.87 18.59
CA THR A 177 7.29 4.84 19.62
C THR A 177 8.70 4.60 20.20
N GLU A 178 8.76 4.32 21.50
CA GLU A 178 9.99 3.89 22.17
C GLU A 178 10.16 2.36 22.13
N MET A 179 9.09 1.65 21.76
CA MET A 179 9.14 0.19 21.58
C MET A 179 10.09 -0.18 20.46
N LYS A 180 10.76 -1.31 20.62
CA LYS A 180 11.59 -1.93 19.59
C LYS A 180 10.88 -3.16 19.03
N PHE A 181 11.03 -3.36 17.73
CA PHE A 181 10.35 -4.42 17.00
C PHE A 181 11.36 -5.33 16.29
N ASP A 182 11.09 -6.62 16.35
CA ASP A 182 11.84 -7.62 15.59
C ASP A 182 11.49 -7.58 14.11
N ARG A 183 10.24 -7.20 13.82
CA ARG A 183 9.72 -7.07 12.45
C ARG A 183 8.86 -5.82 12.31
N VAL A 184 9.13 -5.06 11.27
CA VAL A 184 8.22 -4.00 10.81
C VAL A 184 7.71 -4.41 9.43
N ILE A 185 6.40 -4.38 9.21
CA ILE A 185 5.76 -4.80 7.98
C ILE A 185 4.89 -3.67 7.45
N SER A 186 4.97 -3.44 6.14
CA SER A 186 4.07 -2.52 5.46
C SER A 186 3.64 -3.11 4.11
N VAL A 187 2.33 -3.16 3.89
CA VAL A 187 1.73 -3.67 2.66
C VAL A 187 0.86 -2.57 2.05
N GLU A 188 1.27 -2.10 0.86
CA GLU A 188 0.55 -1.11 0.05
C GLU A 188 0.16 0.18 0.83
N MET A 189 1.12 0.67 1.63
CA MET A 189 0.99 1.95 2.33
C MET A 189 2.00 2.99 1.81
N PHE A 190 3.21 2.57 1.46
CA PHE A 190 4.29 3.48 1.05
C PHE A 190 3.92 4.33 -0.16
N GLU A 191 3.05 3.85 -1.04
CA GLU A 191 2.53 4.57 -2.20
C GLU A 191 1.74 5.84 -1.82
N HIS A 192 1.23 5.88 -0.60
CA HIS A 192 0.55 7.05 -0.02
C HIS A 192 1.52 7.98 0.72
N MET A 193 2.77 7.56 0.93
CA MET A 193 3.78 8.35 1.64
C MET A 193 4.64 9.15 0.66
N ARG A 194 5.02 10.35 1.05
CA ARG A 194 5.84 11.26 0.22
C ARG A 194 7.31 11.23 0.58
N ASN A 195 7.65 11.24 1.85
CA ASN A 195 9.03 11.28 2.31
C ASN A 195 9.45 9.91 2.83
N TRP A 196 9.82 9.03 1.90
CA TRP A 196 10.29 7.69 2.25
C TRP A 196 11.62 7.72 3.02
N HIS A 197 12.49 8.68 2.73
CA HIS A 197 13.76 8.81 3.44
C HIS A 197 13.52 9.01 4.95
N LYS A 198 12.66 9.98 5.31
CA LYS A 198 12.32 10.24 6.71
C LYS A 198 11.56 9.06 7.35
N LEU A 199 10.63 8.42 6.61
CA LEU A 199 9.90 7.26 7.11
C LEU A 199 10.83 6.07 7.36
N LEU A 200 11.72 5.75 6.42
CA LEU A 200 12.69 4.66 6.57
C LEU A 200 13.67 4.92 7.71
N LYS A 201 14.10 6.17 7.91
CA LYS A 201 14.89 6.56 9.07
C LYS A 201 14.13 6.28 10.38
N ASN A 202 12.91 6.74 10.50
CA ASN A 202 12.08 6.47 11.69
C ASN A 202 11.91 4.97 11.93
N ILE A 203 11.63 4.20 10.88
CA ILE A 203 11.50 2.74 10.97
C ILE A 203 12.80 2.09 11.46
N SER A 204 13.96 2.54 10.97
CA SER A 204 15.25 2.00 11.42
C SER A 204 15.49 2.25 12.91
N GLU A 205 14.96 3.36 13.44
CA GLU A 205 15.02 3.67 14.88
C GLU A 205 14.03 2.83 15.71
N TRP A 206 12.97 2.28 15.12
CA TRP A 206 12.02 1.39 15.82
C TRP A 206 12.42 -0.08 15.76
N LEU A 207 13.32 -0.46 14.88
CA LEU A 207 13.82 -1.83 14.78
C LEU A 207 14.78 -2.16 15.93
N THR A 208 14.84 -3.44 16.33
CA THR A 208 15.93 -4.00 17.10
C THR A 208 17.19 -4.09 16.23
N GLU A 209 18.35 -4.39 16.81
CA GLU A 209 19.60 -4.54 16.06
C GLU A 209 19.50 -5.60 14.96
N GLU A 210 18.84 -6.72 15.24
CA GLU A 210 18.56 -7.82 14.29
C GLU A 210 17.19 -7.69 13.61
N GLY A 211 16.54 -6.54 13.77
CA GLY A 211 15.22 -6.29 13.28
C GLY A 211 15.18 -6.14 11.75
N GLN A 212 14.08 -6.55 11.14
CA GLN A 212 13.91 -6.49 9.68
C GLN A 212 12.64 -5.73 9.29
N LEU A 213 12.74 -4.99 8.20
CA LEU A 213 11.63 -4.33 7.53
C LEU A 213 11.23 -5.09 6.29
N PHE A 214 9.94 -5.42 6.18
CA PHE A 214 9.34 -5.94 4.95
C PHE A 214 8.40 -4.91 4.35
N ILE A 215 8.56 -4.62 3.07
CA ILE A 215 7.70 -3.70 2.31
C ILE A 215 7.15 -4.41 1.08
N HIS A 216 5.83 -4.37 0.92
CA HIS A 216 5.16 -4.77 -0.30
C HIS A 216 4.48 -3.53 -0.91
N ILE A 217 4.87 -3.16 -2.12
CA ILE A 217 4.34 -2.01 -2.87
C ILE A 217 4.11 -2.38 -4.33
N PHE A 218 3.15 -1.73 -4.98
CA PHE A 218 3.11 -1.77 -6.43
C PHE A 218 4.13 -0.78 -7.03
N VAL A 219 4.68 -1.11 -8.17
CA VAL A 219 5.70 -0.29 -8.84
C VAL A 219 5.50 -0.25 -10.35
N HIS A 220 5.89 0.86 -10.98
CA HIS A 220 6.19 0.88 -12.40
C HIS A 220 7.66 0.47 -12.61
N ARG A 221 7.94 -0.21 -13.70
CA ARG A 221 9.29 -0.71 -14.00
C ARG A 221 10.37 0.38 -13.97
N GLU A 222 10.07 1.56 -14.50
CA GLU A 222 11.05 2.62 -14.74
C GLU A 222 10.62 3.99 -14.21
N LEU A 223 9.31 4.31 -14.26
CA LEU A 223 8.80 5.65 -14.01
C LEU A 223 8.33 5.84 -12.57
N ALA A 224 8.67 6.98 -11.99
CA ALA A 224 8.06 7.47 -10.77
C ALA A 224 7.27 8.76 -11.06
N TYR A 225 5.99 8.81 -10.64
CA TYR A 225 5.16 9.99 -10.82
C TYR A 225 4.07 10.11 -9.76
N LEU A 226 3.58 11.33 -9.57
CA LEU A 226 2.57 11.64 -8.59
C LEU A 226 1.15 11.59 -9.19
N PHE A 227 0.18 11.23 -8.36
CA PHE A 227 -1.24 11.41 -8.63
C PHE A 227 -1.68 12.76 -8.02
N ASP A 228 -1.23 13.87 -8.62
CA ASP A 228 -1.33 15.23 -8.06
C ASP A 228 -2.60 16.00 -8.45
N GLY A 229 -3.51 15.36 -9.19
CA GLY A 229 -4.80 15.93 -9.54
C GLY A 229 -4.77 17.18 -10.41
N LYS A 230 -3.63 17.53 -11.02
CA LYS A 230 -3.49 18.70 -11.90
C LYS A 230 -4.42 18.68 -13.10
N SER A 231 -4.97 17.51 -13.42
CA SER A 231 -5.96 17.35 -14.49
C SER A 231 -7.33 16.98 -13.93
N SER A 232 -8.34 17.81 -14.21
CA SER A 232 -9.75 17.47 -13.93
C SER A 232 -10.23 16.20 -14.65
N LYS A 233 -9.39 15.65 -15.53
CA LYS A 233 -9.65 14.45 -16.33
C LYS A 233 -9.06 13.19 -15.70
N ASP A 234 -8.26 13.33 -14.65
CA ASP A 234 -7.64 12.21 -13.95
C ASP A 234 -8.63 11.62 -12.94
N TRP A 235 -9.39 10.62 -13.42
CA TRP A 235 -10.40 9.92 -12.62
C TRP A 235 -9.78 9.21 -11.43
N MET A 236 -8.62 8.55 -11.62
CA MET A 236 -7.89 7.83 -10.58
C MET A 236 -7.51 8.77 -9.43
N THR A 237 -6.88 9.90 -9.73
CA THR A 237 -6.52 10.88 -8.71
C THR A 237 -7.74 11.43 -7.99
N LYS A 238 -8.83 11.70 -8.73
CA LYS A 238 -10.00 12.34 -8.15
C LYS A 238 -10.78 11.43 -7.20
N TYR A 239 -10.90 10.14 -7.53
CA TYR A 239 -11.83 9.25 -6.86
C TYR A 239 -11.16 8.10 -6.11
N PHE A 240 -9.89 7.81 -6.39
CA PHE A 240 -9.26 6.64 -5.85
C PHE A 240 -7.88 6.91 -5.21
N PHE A 241 -6.98 7.70 -5.82
CA PHE A 241 -5.58 7.74 -5.39
C PHE A 241 -5.04 9.17 -5.26
N LYS A 242 -5.82 10.05 -4.60
CA LYS A 242 -5.43 11.44 -4.39
C LYS A 242 -4.17 11.51 -3.51
N ASP A 243 -3.19 12.30 -3.96
CA ASP A 243 -1.91 12.51 -3.29
C ASP A 243 -1.03 11.25 -3.12
N GLY A 244 -1.38 10.14 -3.75
CA GLY A 244 -0.53 8.97 -3.87
C GLY A 244 0.53 9.13 -4.98
N MET A 245 1.35 8.09 -5.14
CA MET A 245 2.34 8.03 -6.22
C MET A 245 2.34 6.66 -6.90
N MET A 246 2.81 6.62 -8.14
CA MET A 246 3.33 5.42 -8.77
C MET A 246 4.84 5.44 -8.58
N PRO A 247 5.41 4.58 -7.75
CA PRO A 247 6.86 4.51 -7.58
C PRO A 247 7.52 3.72 -8.71
N ALA A 248 8.76 4.02 -9.01
CA ALA A 248 9.61 3.16 -9.83
C ALA A 248 10.20 2.02 -9.00
N GLU A 249 10.54 0.90 -9.65
CA GLU A 249 11.16 -0.27 -9.00
C GLU A 249 12.41 0.10 -8.19
N LEU A 250 13.24 0.99 -8.69
CA LEU A 250 14.49 1.41 -8.04
C LEU A 250 14.33 2.55 -7.04
N LEU A 251 13.13 3.10 -6.84
CA LEU A 251 12.93 4.26 -5.97
C LEU A 251 13.19 3.93 -4.49
N LEU A 252 12.70 2.77 -4.02
CA LEU A 252 12.85 2.39 -2.61
C LEU A 252 14.32 2.21 -2.21
N PRO A 253 15.16 1.47 -2.95
CA PRO A 253 16.60 1.41 -2.67
C PRO A 253 17.29 2.79 -2.66
N LEU A 254 16.89 3.70 -3.55
CA LEU A 254 17.45 5.06 -3.61
C LEU A 254 17.09 5.94 -2.41
N CYS A 255 15.95 5.68 -1.76
CA CYS A 255 15.51 6.41 -0.57
C CYS A 255 16.07 5.84 0.73
N ASN A 256 16.68 4.64 0.68
CA ASN A 256 17.13 3.91 1.86
C ASN A 256 18.61 4.17 2.15
N ASN A 257 18.91 4.86 3.26
CA ASN A 257 20.26 5.15 3.70
C ASN A 257 20.64 4.47 5.04
N ASN A 258 19.67 3.84 5.71
CA ASN A 258 19.84 3.38 7.10
C ASN A 258 19.80 1.85 7.23
N MET A 259 19.39 1.14 6.20
CA MET A 259 19.24 -0.31 6.21
C MET A 259 19.86 -0.92 4.95
N ILE A 260 20.18 -2.20 5.00
CA ILE A 260 20.66 -2.96 3.84
C ILE A 260 19.49 -3.69 3.22
N THR A 261 19.32 -3.59 1.89
CA THR A 261 18.35 -4.40 1.17
C THR A 261 18.90 -5.82 1.06
N ASP A 262 18.24 -6.77 1.73
CA ASP A 262 18.63 -8.18 1.74
C ASP A 262 18.04 -8.92 0.51
N GLN A 263 16.73 -8.83 0.31
CA GLN A 263 16.05 -9.55 -0.76
C GLN A 263 14.99 -8.70 -1.46
N ILE A 264 14.78 -8.96 -2.74
CA ILE A 264 13.73 -8.34 -3.56
C ILE A 264 12.97 -9.43 -4.31
N TRP A 265 11.64 -9.43 -4.17
CA TRP A 265 10.75 -10.31 -4.92
C TRP A 265 9.88 -9.51 -5.88
N LYS A 266 9.57 -10.08 -7.02
CA LYS A 266 8.62 -9.50 -7.98
C LYS A 266 7.35 -10.34 -8.00
N VAL A 267 6.23 -9.66 -7.89
CA VAL A 267 4.89 -10.22 -8.00
C VAL A 267 4.25 -9.64 -9.25
N ASN A 268 3.69 -10.47 -10.11
CA ASN A 268 3.06 -10.00 -11.34
C ASN A 268 1.79 -9.21 -11.01
N GLY A 269 1.56 -8.09 -11.70
CA GLY A 269 0.35 -7.29 -11.55
C GLY A 269 -0.97 -8.04 -11.81
N ASN A 270 -0.94 -9.20 -12.45
CA ASN A 270 -2.13 -10.06 -12.63
C ASN A 270 -2.70 -10.56 -11.29
N HIS A 271 -1.89 -10.59 -10.22
CA HIS A 271 -2.35 -10.96 -8.88
C HIS A 271 -3.31 -9.93 -8.24
N TYR A 272 -3.52 -8.76 -8.87
CA TYR A 272 -4.59 -7.82 -8.53
C TYR A 272 -5.95 -8.18 -9.17
N ALA A 273 -5.99 -9.23 -9.98
CA ALA A 273 -7.24 -9.65 -10.62
C ALA A 273 -8.23 -10.25 -9.65
#